data_6fcbeac43c2ae1a9cd7d07e486a885d4
#
_entry.id   6fcbeac43c2ae1a9cd7d07e486a885d4
#
_cell.length_a   1.000
_cell.length_b   1.000
_cell.length_c   1.000
_cell.angle_alpha   90.00
_cell.angle_beta   90.00
_cell.angle_gamma   90.00
#
_symmetry.space_group_name_H-M   'P 1'
#
loop_
_entity.id
_entity.type
_entity.pdbx_description
1 polymer ?
#
loop_
_entity_poly.entity_id
_entity_poly.type
_entity_poly.pdbx_seq_one_letter_code
_entity_poly.pdbx_strand_id
1 'polypeptide(L)'
;GFTNVIPVLDNKEEIREYTKTVKLPFKLGIRVAAEEEPNFPFYTSRLGIRAKDILEFYVDRIEGYESKFQLKMLHIFLNKGIKDDIYYWSELNKIINLYCQLKKICPELDSINIGGGFPIKHSLGFEYNYQFMINEIVRNIKVACRKAKVPMPHIFTEFGSFTVGESMAHIYSVAGEKVQNDRETWYM
;
A
#
# COMPACT_ATOMS: atom_id res chain seq x y z
N GLY A 1 -18.49 -1.41 -20.24
CA GLY A 1 -17.20 -1.47 -19.53
C GLY A 1 -17.40 -1.31 -18.03
N PHE A 2 -16.39 -1.64 -17.25
CA PHE A 2 -16.42 -1.46 -15.80
C PHE A 2 -16.31 0.04 -15.47
N THR A 3 -17.21 0.54 -14.61
CA THR A 3 -17.24 1.96 -14.20
C THR A 3 -16.60 2.22 -12.84
N ASN A 4 -16.31 1.15 -12.08
CA ASN A 4 -15.79 1.19 -10.71
C ASN A 4 -14.33 0.70 -10.60
N VAL A 5 -13.60 0.74 -11.70
CA VAL A 5 -12.18 0.36 -11.73
C VAL A 5 -11.31 1.61 -11.58
N ILE A 6 -10.28 1.51 -10.75
CA ILE A 6 -9.24 2.53 -10.57
C ILE A 6 -7.91 1.84 -10.87
N PRO A 7 -7.36 1.94 -12.09
CA PRO A 7 -6.02 1.46 -12.37
C PRO A 7 -5.01 2.24 -11.54
N VAL A 8 -4.00 1.55 -11.01
CA VAL A 8 -2.97 2.14 -10.17
C VAL A 8 -1.65 2.14 -10.93
N LEU A 9 -1.11 3.33 -11.18
CA LEU A 9 0.17 3.50 -11.87
C LEU A 9 1.32 3.01 -10.99
N ASP A 10 2.15 2.14 -11.51
CA ASP A 10 3.38 1.66 -10.88
C ASP A 10 4.58 2.54 -11.24
N ASN A 11 4.54 3.19 -12.39
CA ASN A 11 5.58 4.11 -12.85
C ASN A 11 5.01 5.30 -13.64
N LYS A 12 5.83 6.35 -13.82
CA LYS A 12 5.42 7.60 -14.46
C LYS A 12 5.10 7.43 -15.95
N GLU A 13 5.69 6.45 -16.64
CA GLU A 13 5.52 6.28 -18.08
C GLU A 13 4.19 5.63 -18.46
N GLU A 14 3.58 4.88 -17.56
CA GLU A 14 2.29 4.22 -17.80
C GLU A 14 1.18 5.19 -18.18
N ILE A 15 1.22 6.43 -17.68
CA ILE A 15 0.21 7.42 -18.02
C ILE A 15 0.17 7.71 -19.54
N ARG A 16 1.31 7.59 -20.23
CA ARG A 16 1.36 7.76 -21.70
C ARG A 16 0.62 6.65 -22.42
N GLU A 17 0.75 5.42 -21.94
CA GLU A 17 0.07 4.27 -22.53
C GLU A 17 -1.43 4.34 -22.27
N TYR A 18 -1.85 4.72 -21.08
CA TYR A 18 -3.26 4.97 -20.78
C TYR A 18 -3.83 6.11 -21.66
N THR A 19 -3.09 7.19 -21.85
CA THR A 19 -3.53 8.31 -22.68
C THR A 19 -3.74 7.91 -24.14
N LYS A 20 -2.96 6.97 -24.68
CA LYS A 20 -3.09 6.46 -26.05
C LYS A 20 -4.25 5.46 -26.19
N THR A 21 -4.44 4.60 -25.20
CA THR A 21 -5.35 3.44 -25.31
C THR A 21 -6.73 3.72 -24.77
N VAL A 22 -6.87 4.53 -23.73
CA VAL A 22 -8.17 4.83 -23.11
C VAL A 22 -8.81 6.03 -23.77
N LYS A 23 -10.01 5.83 -24.33
CA LYS A 23 -10.76 6.87 -25.04
C LYS A 23 -11.74 7.63 -24.16
N LEU A 24 -12.14 7.07 -23.04
CA LEU A 24 -13.10 7.66 -22.12
C LEU A 24 -12.38 8.20 -20.88
N PRO A 25 -12.93 9.21 -20.20
CA PRO A 25 -12.41 9.66 -18.92
C PRO A 25 -12.35 8.50 -17.91
N PHE A 26 -11.27 8.39 -17.17
CA PHE A 26 -11.09 7.33 -16.18
C PHE A 26 -10.46 7.85 -14.89
N LYS A 27 -10.74 7.13 -13.82
CA LYS A 27 -10.12 7.33 -12.51
C LYS A 27 -8.78 6.60 -12.47
N LEU A 28 -7.80 7.16 -11.79
CA LEU A 28 -6.51 6.50 -11.61
C LEU A 28 -6.01 6.61 -10.16
N GLY A 29 -5.15 5.69 -9.78
CA GLY A 29 -4.36 5.74 -8.57
C GLY A 29 -2.88 5.84 -8.87
N ILE A 30 -2.07 6.15 -7.86
CA ILE A 30 -0.62 6.13 -7.92
C ILE A 30 -0.09 5.23 -6.80
N ARG A 31 0.75 4.26 -7.15
CA ARG A 31 1.50 3.48 -6.18
C ARG A 31 2.69 4.29 -5.68
N VAL A 32 2.74 4.48 -4.38
CA VAL A 32 3.85 5.15 -3.68
C VAL A 32 4.89 4.10 -3.33
N ALA A 33 6.13 4.30 -3.76
CA ALA A 33 7.24 3.42 -3.41
C ALA A 33 7.55 3.53 -1.91
N ALA A 34 7.69 2.40 -1.23
CA ALA A 34 8.29 2.34 0.10
C ALA A 34 9.79 2.64 -0.02
N GLU A 35 10.31 3.56 0.79
CA GLU A 35 11.65 4.12 0.55
C GLU A 35 12.77 3.37 1.25
N GLU A 36 12.50 2.67 2.37
CA GLU A 36 13.55 2.00 3.14
C GLU A 36 13.02 0.73 3.82
N GLU A 37 13.74 -0.36 3.68
CA GLU A 37 13.58 -1.54 4.55
C GLU A 37 14.75 -1.59 5.52
N PRO A 38 14.53 -1.57 6.85
CA PRO A 38 15.59 -1.48 7.85
C PRO A 38 16.65 -2.59 7.79
N ASN A 39 16.31 -3.76 7.26
CA ASN A 39 17.20 -4.91 7.15
C ASN A 39 17.93 -5.01 5.79
N PHE A 40 17.68 -4.07 4.89
CA PHE A 40 18.29 -4.05 3.56
C PHE A 40 18.77 -2.62 3.26
N PRO A 41 20.00 -2.27 3.67
CA PRO A 41 20.52 -0.89 3.59
C PRO A 41 20.55 -0.27 2.19
N PHE A 42 20.35 -1.06 1.15
CA PHE A 42 20.25 -0.58 -0.24
C PHE A 42 18.90 -0.90 -0.89
N TYR A 43 17.91 -1.33 -0.10
CA TYR A 43 16.61 -1.66 -0.65
C TYR A 43 15.81 -0.38 -0.90
N THR A 44 15.62 -0.09 -2.17
CA THR A 44 14.57 0.81 -2.62
C THR A 44 13.48 -0.04 -3.27
N SER A 45 12.22 0.20 -2.97
CA SER A 45 11.15 -0.50 -3.68
C SER A 45 11.33 -0.29 -5.18
N ARG A 46 11.42 -1.39 -5.92
CA ARG A 46 11.45 -1.36 -7.39
C ARG A 46 10.10 -1.02 -8.01
N LEU A 47 9.06 -0.99 -7.20
CA LEU A 47 7.67 -0.75 -7.58
C LEU A 47 7.18 0.55 -6.97
N GLY A 48 6.41 1.31 -7.76
CA GLY A 48 5.83 2.56 -7.34
C GLY A 48 6.70 3.78 -7.67
N ILE A 49 6.11 4.95 -7.54
CA ILE A 49 6.73 6.26 -7.73
C ILE A 49 7.18 6.78 -6.37
N ARG A 50 8.39 7.32 -6.27
CA ARG A 50 8.90 7.87 -5.00
C ARG A 50 8.04 9.02 -4.51
N ALA A 51 7.74 9.03 -3.20
CA ALA A 51 6.86 10.03 -2.60
C ALA A 51 7.25 11.48 -2.95
N LYS A 52 8.54 11.79 -2.97
CA LYS A 52 9.07 13.11 -3.32
C LYS A 52 8.79 13.55 -4.76
N ASP A 53 8.61 12.60 -5.67
CA ASP A 53 8.41 12.88 -7.10
C ASP A 53 6.93 13.00 -7.48
N ILE A 54 6.00 12.60 -6.60
CA ILE A 54 4.58 12.49 -6.94
C ILE A 54 3.92 13.85 -7.09
N LEU A 55 4.27 14.84 -6.27
CA LEU A 55 3.70 16.20 -6.40
C LEU A 55 4.05 16.83 -7.75
N GLU A 56 5.31 16.77 -8.14
CA GLU A 56 5.77 17.25 -9.45
C GLU A 56 5.11 16.48 -10.59
N PHE A 57 5.06 15.16 -10.47
CA PHE A 57 4.40 14.31 -11.47
C PHE A 57 2.91 14.63 -11.62
N TYR A 58 2.21 14.94 -10.53
CA TYR A 58 0.81 15.36 -10.59
C TYR A 58 0.67 16.67 -11.38
N VAL A 59 1.45 17.70 -11.02
CA VAL A 59 1.40 19.01 -11.67
C VAL A 59 1.77 18.91 -13.15
N ASP A 60 2.80 18.16 -13.50
CA ASP A 60 3.33 18.10 -14.87
C ASP A 60 2.49 17.22 -15.80
N ARG A 61 1.77 16.22 -15.28
CA ARG A 61 1.21 15.15 -16.11
C ARG A 61 -0.26 14.85 -15.88
N ILE A 62 -0.85 15.32 -14.80
CA ILE A 62 -2.23 15.01 -14.41
C ILE A 62 -3.06 16.28 -14.31
N GLU A 63 -2.57 17.29 -13.64
CA GLU A 63 -3.22 18.59 -13.53
C GLU A 63 -3.48 19.19 -14.92
N GLY A 64 -4.68 19.71 -15.12
CA GLY A 64 -5.10 20.22 -16.42
C GLY A 64 -5.61 19.17 -17.44
N TYR A 65 -5.58 17.88 -17.06
CA TYR A 65 -6.11 16.79 -17.88
C TYR A 65 -7.31 16.09 -17.24
N GLU A 66 -8.06 16.78 -16.38
CA GLU A 66 -9.18 16.23 -15.60
C GLU A 66 -10.32 15.71 -16.50
N SER A 67 -10.40 16.22 -17.73
CA SER A 67 -11.31 15.68 -18.74
C SER A 67 -10.94 14.28 -19.24
N LYS A 68 -9.68 13.85 -19.03
CA LYS A 68 -9.18 12.53 -19.42
C LYS A 68 -9.02 11.60 -18.24
N PHE A 69 -8.43 12.10 -17.15
CA PHE A 69 -8.18 11.26 -15.97
C PHE A 69 -8.24 12.07 -14.68
N GLN A 70 -8.73 11.43 -13.64
CA GLN A 70 -8.88 12.00 -12.32
C GLN A 70 -8.07 11.17 -11.32
N LEU A 71 -7.10 11.79 -10.65
CA LEU A 71 -6.37 11.12 -9.59
C LEU A 71 -7.27 10.94 -8.36
N LYS A 72 -7.60 9.69 -8.05
CA LYS A 72 -8.52 9.31 -6.98
C LYS A 72 -7.85 8.68 -5.78
N MET A 73 -6.73 7.98 -5.98
CA MET A 73 -6.17 7.11 -4.96
C MET A 73 -4.66 7.20 -4.87
N LEU A 74 -4.13 7.19 -3.66
CA LEU A 74 -2.76 6.80 -3.37
C LEU A 74 -2.75 5.37 -2.82
N HIS A 75 -1.82 4.55 -3.29
CA HIS A 75 -1.65 3.18 -2.87
C HIS A 75 -0.25 2.95 -2.31
N ILE A 76 -0.14 2.25 -1.20
CA ILE A 76 1.14 1.78 -0.65
C ILE A 76 1.06 0.29 -0.34
N PHE A 77 2.17 -0.41 -0.56
CA PHE A 77 2.34 -1.80 -0.13
C PHE A 77 3.63 -1.93 0.66
N LEU A 78 3.53 -2.48 1.87
CA LEU A 78 4.65 -2.69 2.77
C LEU A 78 4.99 -4.19 2.85
N ASN A 79 6.18 -4.56 2.39
CA ASN A 79 6.62 -5.96 2.31
C ASN A 79 6.58 -6.69 3.66
N LYS A 80 6.86 -5.98 4.75
CA LYS A 80 6.82 -6.55 6.11
C LYS A 80 5.44 -6.66 6.72
N GLY A 81 4.42 -6.17 5.99
CA GLY A 81 3.04 -6.16 6.46
C GLY A 81 2.77 -5.15 7.58
N ILE A 82 1.55 -5.25 8.12
CA ILE A 82 1.05 -4.36 9.16
C ILE A 82 1.56 -4.83 10.51
N LYS A 83 2.55 -4.13 11.04
CA LYS A 83 3.17 -4.41 12.33
C LYS A 83 3.18 -3.16 13.20
N ASP A 84 3.15 -3.37 14.51
CA ASP A 84 3.33 -2.26 15.47
C ASP A 84 4.82 -1.98 15.66
N ASP A 85 5.45 -1.47 14.60
CA ASP A 85 6.86 -1.13 14.59
C ASP A 85 7.11 0.26 13.95
N ILE A 86 8.29 0.81 14.21
CA ILE A 86 8.67 2.15 13.74
C ILE A 86 8.63 2.23 12.20
N TYR A 87 9.01 1.17 11.52
CA TYR A 87 9.02 1.14 10.06
C TYR A 87 7.61 1.28 9.48
N TYR A 88 6.66 0.47 9.97
CA TYR A 88 5.28 0.54 9.52
C TYR A 88 4.68 1.94 9.72
N TRP A 89 4.82 2.50 10.91
CA TRP A 89 4.28 3.83 11.23
C TRP A 89 4.97 4.94 10.44
N SER A 90 6.28 4.84 10.19
CA SER A 90 7.01 5.79 9.34
C SER A 90 6.46 5.83 7.93
N GLU A 91 6.34 4.67 7.28
CA GLU A 91 5.84 4.57 5.92
C GLU A 91 4.35 4.97 5.80
N LEU A 92 3.52 4.56 6.76
CA LEU A 92 2.13 5.01 6.82
C LEU A 92 2.03 6.54 6.94
N ASN A 93 2.84 7.15 7.79
CA ASN A 93 2.85 8.60 7.96
C ASN A 93 3.32 9.33 6.69
N LYS A 94 4.25 8.78 5.93
CA LYS A 94 4.67 9.36 4.63
C LYS A 94 3.51 9.45 3.66
N ILE A 95 2.76 8.36 3.46
CA ILE A 95 1.61 8.38 2.54
C ILE A 95 0.49 9.29 3.05
N ILE A 96 0.22 9.34 4.34
CA ILE A 96 -0.79 10.24 4.93
C ILE A 96 -0.40 11.70 4.69
N ASN A 97 0.86 12.06 4.91
CA ASN A 97 1.35 13.41 4.67
C ASN A 97 1.28 13.77 3.17
N LEU A 98 1.66 12.85 2.29
CA LEU A 98 1.54 13.03 0.84
C LEU A 98 0.09 13.23 0.42
N TYR A 99 -0.85 12.43 0.95
CA TYR A 99 -2.28 12.63 0.73
C TYR A 99 -2.71 14.04 1.14
N CYS A 100 -2.32 14.48 2.34
CA CYS A 100 -2.68 15.80 2.84
C CYS A 100 -2.14 16.95 1.98
N GLN A 101 -0.96 16.78 1.39
CA GLN A 101 -0.37 17.77 0.48
C GLN A 101 -1.10 17.78 -0.88
N LEU A 102 -1.24 16.61 -1.51
CA LEU A 102 -1.92 16.47 -2.79
C LEU A 102 -3.39 16.88 -2.74
N LYS A 103 -4.10 16.56 -1.65
CA LYS A 103 -5.52 16.91 -1.50
C LYS A 103 -5.79 18.41 -1.58
N LYS A 104 -4.80 19.24 -1.27
CA LYS A 104 -4.93 20.72 -1.35
C LYS A 104 -4.91 21.23 -2.78
N ILE A 105 -4.27 20.49 -3.70
CA ILE A 105 -4.13 20.86 -5.11
C ILE A 105 -4.93 19.93 -6.05
N CYS A 106 -5.33 18.76 -5.56
CA CYS A 106 -6.11 17.76 -6.27
C CYS A 106 -7.43 17.49 -5.55
N PRO A 107 -8.50 18.25 -5.85
CA PRO A 107 -9.81 18.09 -5.19
C PRO A 107 -10.42 16.70 -5.37
N GLU A 108 -10.11 16.00 -6.46
CA GLU A 108 -10.63 14.68 -6.82
C GLU A 108 -10.01 13.54 -6.01
N LEU A 109 -8.81 13.73 -5.43
CA LEU A 109 -8.15 12.74 -4.59
C LEU A 109 -8.95 12.51 -3.31
N ASP A 110 -9.52 11.33 -3.14
CA ASP A 110 -10.40 11.02 -2.02
C ASP A 110 -10.11 9.68 -1.33
N SER A 111 -9.07 8.96 -1.75
CA SER A 111 -8.84 7.59 -1.32
C SER A 111 -7.37 7.29 -1.01
N ILE A 112 -7.15 6.46 0.01
CA ILE A 112 -5.85 5.84 0.29
C ILE A 112 -6.05 4.32 0.37
N ASN A 113 -5.24 3.57 -0.39
CA ASN A 113 -5.12 2.13 -0.24
C ASN A 113 -3.84 1.84 0.57
N ILE A 114 -4.01 1.28 1.76
CA ILE A 114 -2.90 0.94 2.67
C ILE A 114 -2.33 -0.46 2.44
N GLY A 115 -2.75 -1.13 1.37
CA GLY A 115 -2.30 -2.47 1.02
C GLY A 115 -2.85 -3.54 1.95
N GLY A 116 -2.13 -4.64 2.00
CA GLY A 116 -2.43 -5.79 2.86
C GLY A 116 -1.39 -6.01 3.94
N GLY A 117 -1.36 -7.24 4.46
CA GLY A 117 -0.30 -7.69 5.34
C GLY A 117 -0.66 -7.77 6.81
N PHE A 118 -1.93 -7.82 7.19
CA PHE A 118 -2.28 -8.24 8.55
C PHE A 118 -1.74 -9.66 8.79
N PRO A 119 -1.09 -9.87 9.93
CA PRO A 119 -0.61 -11.20 10.32
C PRO A 119 -1.77 -12.19 10.37
N ILE A 120 -1.52 -13.41 9.95
CA ILE A 120 -2.46 -14.53 10.06
C ILE A 120 -2.02 -15.43 11.19
N LYS A 121 -2.96 -16.11 11.83
CA LYS A 121 -2.66 -17.10 12.85
C LYS A 121 -1.92 -18.27 12.22
N HIS A 122 -0.70 -18.52 12.68
CA HIS A 122 0.18 -19.58 12.19
C HIS A 122 0.65 -20.54 13.30
N SER A 123 0.27 -20.26 14.55
CA SER A 123 0.57 -21.09 15.72
C SER A 123 -0.47 -20.90 16.81
N LEU A 124 -0.54 -21.82 17.76
CA LEU A 124 -1.45 -21.73 18.89
C LEU A 124 -1.14 -20.55 19.83
N GLY A 125 0.13 -20.15 19.91
CA GLY A 125 0.57 -19.02 20.73
C GLY A 125 0.57 -17.68 19.98
N PHE A 126 -0.01 -17.62 18.77
CA PHE A 126 -0.08 -16.39 18.02
C PHE A 126 -1.10 -15.43 18.62
N GLU A 127 -0.64 -14.24 18.98
CA GLU A 127 -1.45 -13.14 19.46
C GLU A 127 -1.20 -11.89 18.62
N TYR A 128 -2.27 -11.24 18.17
CA TYR A 128 -2.20 -9.96 17.50
C TYR A 128 -3.47 -9.15 17.75
N ASN A 129 -3.33 -7.93 18.22
CA ASN A 129 -4.46 -7.07 18.52
C ASN A 129 -4.91 -6.28 17.28
N TYR A 130 -5.71 -6.93 16.42
CA TYR A 130 -6.25 -6.33 15.19
C TYR A 130 -7.05 -5.07 15.46
N GLN A 131 -7.89 -5.07 16.49
CA GLN A 131 -8.72 -3.92 16.81
C GLN A 131 -7.91 -2.70 17.21
N PHE A 132 -6.84 -2.90 17.99
CA PHE A 132 -5.91 -1.84 18.35
C PHE A 132 -5.25 -1.27 17.10
N MET A 133 -4.71 -2.09 16.22
CA MET A 133 -4.01 -1.64 15.01
C MET A 133 -4.94 -0.89 14.06
N ILE A 134 -6.15 -1.38 13.84
CA ILE A 134 -7.16 -0.70 13.01
C ILE A 134 -7.49 0.68 13.61
N ASN A 135 -7.74 0.74 14.91
CA ASN A 135 -8.04 2.00 15.59
C ASN A 135 -6.91 3.00 15.48
N GLU A 136 -5.66 2.56 15.66
CA GLU A 136 -4.48 3.43 15.54
C GLU A 136 -4.25 3.93 14.11
N ILE A 137 -4.42 3.07 13.11
CA ILE A 137 -4.34 3.48 11.70
C ILE A 137 -5.37 4.57 11.40
N VAL A 138 -6.63 4.34 11.73
CA VAL A 138 -7.72 5.30 11.51
C VAL A 138 -7.49 6.59 12.29
N ARG A 139 -7.04 6.48 13.54
CA ARG A 139 -6.73 7.63 14.39
C ARG A 139 -5.62 8.50 13.78
N ASN A 140 -4.52 7.90 13.31
CA ASN A 140 -3.41 8.63 12.70
C ASN A 140 -3.85 9.38 11.44
N ILE A 141 -4.60 8.73 10.56
CA ILE A 141 -5.16 9.36 9.35
C ILE A 141 -6.06 10.54 9.74
N LYS A 142 -6.98 10.34 10.68
CA LYS A 142 -7.93 11.36 11.14
C LYS A 142 -7.22 12.58 11.75
N VAL A 143 -6.21 12.34 12.58
CA VAL A 143 -5.43 13.42 13.24
C VAL A 143 -4.67 14.23 12.20
N ALA A 144 -3.98 13.58 11.25
CA ALA A 144 -3.22 14.25 10.22
C ALA A 144 -4.14 15.07 9.28
N CYS A 145 -5.25 14.51 8.83
CA CYS A 145 -6.20 15.21 7.97
C CYS A 145 -6.80 16.43 8.67
N ARG A 146 -7.16 16.31 9.96
CA ARG A 146 -7.65 17.45 10.77
C ARG A 146 -6.59 18.54 10.89
N LYS A 147 -5.34 18.18 11.19
CA LYS A 147 -4.22 19.12 11.29
C LYS A 147 -3.95 19.83 9.95
N ALA A 148 -4.03 19.11 8.86
CA ALA A 148 -3.84 19.66 7.51
C ALA A 148 -5.06 20.41 6.97
N LYS A 149 -6.21 20.34 7.65
CA LYS A 149 -7.52 20.91 7.24
C LYS A 149 -8.00 20.35 5.89
N VAL A 150 -7.84 19.05 5.69
CA VAL A 150 -8.33 18.32 4.51
C VAL A 150 -9.35 17.26 4.93
N PRO A 151 -10.25 16.83 4.02
CA PRO A 151 -11.18 15.74 4.29
C PRO A 151 -10.43 14.43 4.54
N MET A 152 -11.01 13.57 5.38
CA MET A 152 -10.53 12.21 5.59
C MET A 152 -10.76 11.38 4.32
N PRO A 153 -9.77 10.60 3.84
CA PRO A 153 -9.95 9.74 2.68
C PRO A 153 -10.82 8.52 2.97
N HIS A 154 -11.36 7.91 1.93
CA HIS A 154 -11.79 6.53 1.97
C HIS A 154 -10.57 5.63 2.11
N ILE A 155 -10.63 4.67 3.03
CA ILE A 155 -9.53 3.74 3.29
C ILE A 155 -9.84 2.42 2.59
N PHE A 156 -8.95 2.01 1.71
CA PHE A 156 -8.97 0.72 1.03
C PHE A 156 -7.91 -0.19 1.62
N THR A 157 -8.18 -1.48 1.63
CA THR A 157 -7.31 -2.52 2.17
C THR A 157 -7.30 -3.74 1.25
N GLU A 158 -6.21 -4.50 1.28
CA GLU A 158 -5.99 -5.72 0.49
C GLU A 158 -5.72 -6.91 1.43
N PHE A 159 -6.58 -7.15 2.39
CA PHE A 159 -6.38 -8.15 3.44
C PHE A 159 -6.67 -9.60 3.00
N GLY A 160 -6.17 -10.00 1.81
CA GLY A 160 -6.42 -11.30 1.24
C GLY A 160 -6.01 -12.45 2.16
N SER A 161 -4.75 -12.51 2.57
CA SER A 161 -4.25 -13.57 3.46
C SER A 161 -4.98 -13.60 4.80
N PHE A 162 -5.28 -12.44 5.38
CA PHE A 162 -6.07 -12.36 6.62
C PHE A 162 -7.47 -12.95 6.45
N THR A 163 -8.10 -12.69 5.31
CA THR A 163 -9.48 -13.12 5.05
C THR A 163 -9.59 -14.63 4.77
N VAL A 164 -8.61 -15.23 4.07
CA VAL A 164 -8.70 -16.62 3.60
C VAL A 164 -7.56 -17.52 4.07
N GLY A 165 -6.59 -17.01 4.82
CA GLY A 165 -5.39 -17.77 5.19
C GLY A 165 -5.66 -19.01 6.05
N GLU A 166 -6.72 -18.99 6.85
CA GLU A 166 -7.13 -20.15 7.69
C GLU A 166 -8.14 -21.09 7.00
N SER A 167 -8.49 -20.82 5.74
CA SER A 167 -9.51 -21.62 5.02
C SER A 167 -8.97 -22.93 4.46
N MET A 168 -7.64 -23.11 4.40
CA MET A 168 -7.00 -24.27 3.80
C MET A 168 -5.73 -24.66 4.57
N ALA A 169 -5.46 -25.95 4.64
CA ALA A 169 -4.20 -26.51 5.10
C ALA A 169 -3.56 -27.37 4.01
N HIS A 170 -2.26 -27.26 3.82
CA HIS A 170 -1.48 -28.16 2.98
C HIS A 170 -0.78 -29.19 3.86
N ILE A 171 -0.97 -30.46 3.53
CA ILE A 171 -0.34 -31.56 4.24
C ILE A 171 0.71 -32.18 3.31
N TYR A 172 1.94 -32.26 3.80
CA TYR A 172 3.07 -32.84 3.09
C TYR A 172 3.65 -34.01 3.86
N SER A 173 4.13 -35.02 3.15
CA SER A 173 4.94 -36.07 3.73
C SER A 173 6.39 -35.61 3.82
N VAL A 174 7.05 -35.86 4.93
CA VAL A 174 8.49 -35.62 5.05
C VAL A 174 9.21 -36.70 4.21
N ALA A 175 9.90 -36.26 3.16
CA ALA A 175 10.66 -37.16 2.29
C ALA A 175 12.09 -37.39 2.77
N GLY A 176 12.61 -36.52 3.61
CA GLY A 176 13.96 -36.61 4.17
C GLY A 176 14.18 -35.61 5.30
N GLU A 177 15.23 -35.88 6.04
CA GLU A 177 15.69 -35.02 7.13
C GLU A 177 17.18 -34.71 6.96
N LYS A 178 17.58 -33.50 7.23
CA LYS A 178 18.97 -33.07 7.18
C LYS A 178 19.28 -32.18 8.38
N VAL A 179 20.30 -32.55 9.14
CA VAL A 179 20.84 -31.76 10.24
C VAL A 179 21.93 -30.84 9.71
N GLN A 180 21.88 -29.55 9.99
CA GLN A 180 22.91 -28.58 9.67
C GLN A 180 23.28 -27.75 10.92
N ASN A 181 24.57 -27.45 11.03
CA ASN A 181 25.14 -26.59 12.10
C ASN A 181 24.86 -27.08 13.53
N ASP A 182 24.67 -28.39 13.76
CA ASP A 182 24.35 -29.01 15.04
C ASP A 182 23.18 -28.41 15.83
N ARG A 183 22.40 -27.54 15.17
CA ARG A 183 21.28 -26.78 15.77
C ARG A 183 20.00 -26.76 14.94
N GLU A 184 20.13 -27.00 13.66
CA GLU A 184 19.02 -26.86 12.72
C GLU A 184 18.72 -28.18 12.03
N THR A 185 17.48 -28.64 12.14
CA THR A 185 16.98 -29.79 11.39
C THR A 185 16.03 -29.29 10.30
N TRP A 186 16.35 -29.65 9.06
CA TRP A 186 15.53 -29.36 7.90
C TRP A 186 14.76 -30.59 7.46
N TYR A 187 13.46 -30.44 7.29
CA TYR A 187 12.58 -31.47 6.74
C TYR A 187 12.28 -31.17 5.27
N MET A 188 12.45 -32.14 4.40
CA MET A 188 12.28 -32.01 2.96
C MET A 188 11.08 -32.82 2.47
#